data_e9c2ad78b24394e93819e11078970c39
#
_entry.id   e9c2ad78b24394e93819e11078970c39
#
_cell.length_a   1.000
_cell.length_b   1.000
_cell.length_c   1.000
_cell.angle_alpha   90.00
_cell.angle_beta   90.00
_cell.angle_gamma   90.00
#
_symmetry.space_group_name_H-M   'P 1'
#
loop_
_entity.id
_entity.type
_entity.pdbx_description
1 polymer ?
#
loop_
_entity_poly.entity_id
_entity_poly.type
_entity_poly.pdbx_seq_one_letter_code
_entity_poly.pdbx_strand_id
1 'polypeptide(L)'
;MLLEVRDLHVEFRTRDGVAKAVNGVSYSVDEGETLAVLGESGSGKSVTAQAIMGILDIPPGKITGGEILFQGTDLLGLKEDERRKIRGAKMAMIFQDALSSLNPVLSVGAQIGELFTVHRGMSRKDAKAKAVELMDRVRIPAAKERVGQYPHQFSGGMRQRIMIAMALALEPDLIIADEPTTALDVTVQAQVMELLADLQRELRMGLILITHDLGVVADVADKIAVMYAGRIVETAPVREIYKAPAHPYTKGLLESIPRLDQKGRELYAIKGLPPNLMHIPPGCAFNPRCPLAQDVCRTDVPPLFEVSPTRRSACYFWKETLDA
;
A
#
# COMPACT_ATOMS: atom_id res chain seq x y z
N MET A 1 3.83 -18.74 -0.59
CA MET A 1 4.26 -17.34 -0.77
C MET A 1 3.69 -16.83 -2.08
N LEU A 2 2.81 -15.81 -2.05
CA LEU A 2 2.20 -15.22 -3.24
C LEU A 2 3.12 -14.15 -3.86
N LEU A 3 3.56 -13.20 -3.03
CA LEU A 3 4.51 -12.16 -3.40
C LEU A 3 5.67 -12.13 -2.40
N GLU A 4 6.88 -11.98 -2.93
CA GLU A 4 8.07 -11.76 -2.11
C GLU A 4 8.93 -10.65 -2.74
N VAL A 5 9.16 -9.60 -2.00
CA VAL A 5 10.07 -8.50 -2.35
C VAL A 5 11.35 -8.68 -1.55
N ARG A 6 12.50 -8.72 -2.22
CA ARG A 6 13.82 -8.94 -1.62
C ARG A 6 14.74 -7.80 -1.96
N ASP A 7 15.23 -7.12 -0.94
CA ASP A 7 16.25 -6.08 -1.02
C ASP A 7 16.03 -5.07 -2.16
N LEU A 8 14.78 -4.62 -2.34
CA LEU A 8 14.40 -3.74 -3.43
C LEU A 8 14.99 -2.34 -3.25
N HIS A 9 15.59 -1.82 -4.33
CA HIS A 9 16.17 -0.48 -4.40
C HIS A 9 15.59 0.29 -5.57
N VAL A 10 15.09 1.51 -5.30
CA VAL A 10 14.58 2.43 -6.33
C VAL A 10 15.12 3.84 -6.09
N GLU A 11 15.68 4.43 -7.12
CA GLU A 11 16.22 5.78 -7.12
C GLU A 11 15.53 6.65 -8.16
N PHE A 12 15.39 7.94 -7.85
CA PHE A 12 14.98 8.96 -8.81
C PHE A 12 16.14 9.92 -9.07
N ARG A 13 16.50 10.05 -10.35
CA ARG A 13 17.55 10.96 -10.78
C ARG A 13 16.93 12.29 -11.21
N THR A 14 17.15 13.32 -10.41
CA THR A 14 16.68 14.69 -10.66
C THR A 14 17.88 15.60 -10.97
N ARG A 15 17.59 16.85 -11.34
CA ARG A 15 18.63 17.86 -11.55
C ARG A 15 19.39 18.19 -10.25
N ASP A 16 18.73 18.06 -9.11
CA ASP A 16 19.26 18.44 -7.80
C ASP A 16 20.00 17.28 -7.09
N GLY A 17 19.92 16.06 -7.64
CA GLY A 17 20.60 14.88 -7.09
C GLY A 17 19.83 13.58 -7.27
N VAL A 18 20.25 12.56 -6.54
CA VAL A 18 19.65 11.22 -6.54
C VAL A 18 18.85 11.01 -5.26
N ALA A 19 17.56 10.86 -5.39
CA ALA A 19 16.67 10.51 -4.28
C ALA A 19 16.52 8.99 -4.16
N LYS A 20 16.94 8.41 -3.03
CA LYS A 20 16.81 6.97 -2.72
C LYS A 20 15.43 6.70 -2.13
N ALA A 21 14.43 6.58 -2.99
CA ALA A 21 13.04 6.42 -2.57
C ALA A 21 12.75 5.06 -1.93
N VAL A 22 13.44 4.00 -2.37
CA VAL A 22 13.40 2.65 -1.78
C VAL A 22 14.83 2.17 -1.62
N ASN A 23 15.21 1.70 -0.44
CA ASN A 23 16.59 1.46 -0.06
C ASN A 23 16.73 0.16 0.76
N GLY A 24 16.56 -0.99 0.10
CA GLY A 24 16.67 -2.31 0.71
C GLY A 24 15.35 -2.77 1.36
N VAL A 25 14.22 -2.59 0.66
CA VAL A 25 12.91 -3.03 1.17
C VAL A 25 12.72 -4.52 0.91
N SER A 26 12.36 -5.24 1.99
CA SER A 26 12.02 -6.67 1.92
C SER A 26 10.77 -6.97 2.72
N TYR A 27 9.79 -7.61 2.09
CA TYR A 27 8.58 -8.15 2.73
C TYR A 27 7.92 -9.20 1.85
N SER A 28 6.97 -9.93 2.41
CA SER A 28 6.24 -10.95 1.70
C SER A 28 4.75 -10.93 2.06
N VAL A 29 3.94 -11.46 1.13
CA VAL A 29 2.50 -11.64 1.31
C VAL A 29 2.12 -13.05 0.85
N ASP A 30 1.32 -13.75 1.63
CA ASP A 30 0.75 -15.04 1.27
C ASP A 30 -0.66 -14.90 0.66
N GLU A 31 -1.18 -15.99 0.09
CA GLU A 31 -2.57 -16.02 -0.38
C GLU A 31 -3.52 -15.83 0.81
N GLY A 32 -4.50 -14.97 0.64
CA GLY A 32 -5.47 -14.64 1.69
C GLY A 32 -4.91 -13.79 2.84
N GLU A 33 -3.65 -13.34 2.77
CA GLU A 33 -3.03 -12.46 3.77
C GLU A 33 -3.21 -10.99 3.40
N THR A 34 -3.49 -10.15 4.41
CA THR A 34 -3.47 -8.69 4.29
C THR A 34 -2.24 -8.12 4.98
N LEU A 35 -1.30 -7.57 4.17
CA LEU A 35 -0.15 -6.81 4.65
C LEU A 35 -0.46 -5.31 4.61
N ALA A 36 -0.45 -4.63 5.76
CA ALA A 36 -0.48 -3.17 5.79
C ALA A 36 0.93 -2.60 5.71
N VAL A 37 1.15 -1.64 4.81
CA VAL A 37 2.39 -0.88 4.69
C VAL A 37 2.14 0.54 5.19
N LEU A 38 2.74 0.88 6.32
CA LEU A 38 2.54 2.13 7.05
C LEU A 38 3.77 3.04 6.96
N GLY A 39 3.56 4.33 7.13
CA GLY A 39 4.62 5.34 7.22
C GLY A 39 4.15 6.72 6.78
N GLU A 40 4.92 7.75 7.11
CA GLU A 40 4.67 9.14 6.68
C GLU A 40 4.73 9.28 5.15
N SER A 41 4.15 10.37 4.63
CA SER A 41 4.28 10.73 3.20
C SER A 41 5.75 10.80 2.80
N GLY A 42 6.08 10.31 1.61
CA GLY A 42 7.46 10.27 1.11
C GLY A 42 8.33 9.14 1.68
N SER A 43 7.79 8.22 2.50
CA SER A 43 8.60 7.09 3.02
C SER A 43 8.91 5.98 1.99
N GLY A 44 8.35 6.04 0.78
CA GLY A 44 8.63 5.10 -0.33
C GLY A 44 7.55 4.05 -0.59
N LYS A 45 6.41 4.08 0.11
CA LYS A 45 5.31 3.08 0.01
C LYS A 45 4.76 2.95 -1.41
N SER A 46 4.25 4.04 -1.98
CA SER A 46 3.67 4.06 -3.33
C SER A 46 4.71 3.75 -4.41
N VAL A 47 5.96 4.19 -4.22
CA VAL A 47 7.06 3.86 -5.14
C VAL A 47 7.35 2.36 -5.15
N THR A 48 7.31 1.70 -3.98
CA THR A 48 7.45 0.25 -3.86
C THR A 48 6.31 -0.47 -4.59
N ALA A 49 5.05 -0.01 -4.41
CA ALA A 49 3.88 -0.54 -5.12
C ALA A 49 4.00 -0.40 -6.64
N GLN A 50 4.40 0.78 -7.12
CA GLN A 50 4.62 1.03 -8.55
C GLN A 50 5.73 0.15 -9.14
N ALA A 51 6.80 -0.08 -8.38
CA ALA A 51 7.89 -0.97 -8.80
C ALA A 51 7.40 -2.42 -8.93
N ILE A 52 6.61 -2.93 -7.96
CA ILE A 52 5.99 -4.26 -8.01
C ILE A 52 5.06 -4.39 -9.21
N MET A 53 4.21 -3.40 -9.45
CA MET A 53 3.31 -3.39 -10.60
C MET A 53 4.03 -3.17 -11.93
N GLY A 54 5.31 -2.75 -11.92
CA GLY A 54 6.06 -2.42 -13.12
C GLY A 54 5.50 -1.22 -13.88
N ILE A 55 4.95 -0.23 -13.16
CA ILE A 55 4.37 1.02 -13.69
C ILE A 55 5.15 2.26 -13.23
N LEU A 56 6.35 2.04 -12.70
CA LEU A 56 7.24 3.14 -12.34
C LEU A 56 7.67 3.92 -13.59
N ASP A 57 7.57 5.25 -13.55
CA ASP A 57 8.05 6.11 -14.64
C ASP A 57 9.58 6.01 -14.76
N ILE A 58 10.04 5.45 -15.86
CA ILE A 58 11.46 5.27 -16.17
C ILE A 58 11.78 5.94 -17.51
N PRO A 59 12.54 7.06 -17.57
CA PRO A 59 13.03 7.90 -16.46
C PRO A 59 11.93 8.78 -15.84
N PRO A 60 12.13 9.43 -14.66
CA PRO A 60 13.38 9.60 -13.90
C PRO A 60 13.68 8.48 -12.90
N GLY A 61 12.72 7.57 -12.65
CA GLY A 61 12.91 6.42 -11.75
C GLY A 61 13.86 5.38 -12.33
N LYS A 62 14.50 4.62 -11.45
CA LYS A 62 15.34 3.48 -11.80
C LYS A 62 15.32 2.46 -10.67
N ILE A 63 15.00 1.21 -10.98
CA ILE A 63 15.23 0.08 -10.07
C ILE A 63 16.71 -0.27 -10.17
N THR A 64 17.44 -0.20 -9.06
CA THR A 64 18.90 -0.36 -9.01
C THR A 64 19.34 -1.68 -8.38
N GLY A 65 18.43 -2.42 -7.76
CA GLY A 65 18.71 -3.72 -7.15
C GLY A 65 17.48 -4.38 -6.56
N GLY A 66 17.63 -5.64 -6.17
CA GLY A 66 16.61 -6.46 -5.55
C GLY A 66 15.88 -7.38 -6.52
N GLU A 67 14.94 -8.13 -5.96
CA GLU A 67 14.09 -9.09 -6.69
C GLU A 67 12.61 -8.87 -6.29
N ILE A 68 11.71 -9.12 -7.24
CA ILE A 68 10.25 -9.11 -6.99
C ILE A 68 9.70 -10.42 -7.51
N LEU A 69 9.47 -11.38 -6.62
CA LEU A 69 8.99 -12.71 -6.96
C LEU A 69 7.47 -12.79 -6.77
N PHE A 70 6.75 -12.99 -7.85
CA PHE A 70 5.31 -13.24 -7.82
C PHE A 70 5.05 -14.70 -8.24
N GLN A 71 4.47 -15.49 -7.31
CA GLN A 71 4.29 -16.94 -7.51
C GLN A 71 5.60 -17.64 -7.97
N GLY A 72 6.74 -17.22 -7.42
CA GLY A 72 8.06 -17.76 -7.74
C GLY A 72 8.70 -17.20 -9.02
N THR A 73 8.02 -16.33 -9.78
CA THR A 73 8.54 -15.72 -11.00
C THR A 73 9.09 -14.31 -10.69
N ASP A 74 10.35 -14.05 -11.04
CA ASP A 74 10.92 -12.69 -10.89
C ASP A 74 10.35 -11.74 -11.95
N LEU A 75 9.57 -10.77 -11.49
CA LEU A 75 8.91 -9.78 -12.35
C LEU A 75 9.92 -8.82 -13.02
N LEU A 76 11.07 -8.58 -12.40
CA LEU A 76 12.07 -7.65 -12.94
C LEU A 76 12.78 -8.22 -14.17
N GLY A 77 12.91 -9.55 -14.25
CA GLY A 77 13.48 -10.26 -15.39
C GLY A 77 12.55 -10.42 -16.60
N LEU A 78 11.24 -10.18 -16.44
CA LEU A 78 10.25 -10.38 -17.50
C LEU A 78 10.29 -9.26 -18.56
N LYS A 79 9.99 -9.64 -19.81
CA LYS A 79 9.71 -8.70 -20.89
C LYS A 79 8.36 -8.00 -20.64
N GLU A 80 8.19 -6.81 -21.22
CA GLU A 80 6.97 -6.01 -21.03
C GLU A 80 5.68 -6.75 -21.44
N ASP A 81 5.70 -7.51 -22.52
CA ASP A 81 4.53 -8.29 -22.97
C ASP A 81 4.16 -9.42 -21.98
N GLU A 82 5.13 -9.96 -21.25
CA GLU A 82 4.89 -10.96 -20.21
C GLU A 82 4.34 -10.31 -18.94
N ARG A 83 4.87 -9.14 -18.56
CA ARG A 83 4.35 -8.34 -17.44
C ARG A 83 2.91 -7.89 -17.67
N ARG A 84 2.55 -7.49 -18.92
CA ARG A 84 1.18 -7.11 -19.28
C ARG A 84 0.17 -8.22 -19.07
N LYS A 85 0.58 -9.49 -19.26
CA LYS A 85 -0.30 -10.65 -19.01
C LYS A 85 -0.57 -10.88 -17.52
N ILE A 86 0.34 -10.42 -16.64
CA ILE A 86 0.20 -10.50 -15.19
C ILE A 86 -0.61 -9.32 -14.68
N ARG A 87 -0.30 -8.10 -15.16
CA ARG A 87 -1.01 -6.88 -14.78
C ARG A 87 -2.47 -6.93 -15.20
N GLY A 88 -3.35 -6.54 -14.30
CA GLY A 88 -4.80 -6.57 -14.48
C GLY A 88 -5.42 -7.96 -14.36
N ALA A 89 -4.74 -9.01 -14.81
CA ALA A 89 -5.27 -10.37 -14.78
C ALA A 89 -4.96 -11.13 -13.47
N LYS A 90 -3.72 -11.00 -12.97
CA LYS A 90 -3.27 -11.68 -11.75
C LYS A 90 -2.91 -10.72 -10.61
N MET A 91 -2.48 -9.53 -10.96
CA MET A 91 -2.16 -8.46 -10.03
C MET A 91 -2.90 -7.20 -10.46
N ALA A 92 -3.57 -6.55 -9.52
CA ALA A 92 -4.26 -5.28 -9.77
C ALA A 92 -3.88 -4.22 -8.74
N MET A 93 -4.10 -2.95 -9.09
CA MET A 93 -3.82 -1.82 -8.21
C MET A 93 -5.04 -0.91 -8.10
N ILE A 94 -5.35 -0.51 -6.87
CA ILE A 94 -6.30 0.55 -6.54
C ILE A 94 -5.46 1.78 -6.24
N PHE A 95 -5.62 2.83 -7.05
CA PHE A 95 -4.85 4.07 -6.91
C PHE A 95 -5.46 5.01 -5.87
N GLN A 96 -4.65 5.93 -5.36
CA GLN A 96 -5.03 6.90 -4.33
C GLN A 96 -6.17 7.83 -4.79
N ASP A 97 -6.16 8.28 -6.02
CA ASP A 97 -7.16 9.23 -6.55
C ASP A 97 -8.04 8.56 -7.61
N ALA A 98 -9.28 8.29 -7.21
CA ALA A 98 -10.30 7.73 -8.11
C ALA A 98 -10.71 8.71 -9.23
N LEU A 99 -10.55 10.02 -9.04
CA LEU A 99 -10.95 10.99 -10.03
C LEU A 99 -9.96 11.02 -11.22
N SER A 100 -8.68 10.98 -10.94
CA SER A 100 -7.63 10.94 -11.97
C SER A 100 -7.49 9.57 -12.64
N SER A 101 -7.88 8.50 -11.95
CA SER A 101 -7.75 7.11 -12.43
C SER A 101 -8.87 6.70 -13.39
N LEU A 102 -10.06 7.31 -13.27
CA LEU A 102 -11.20 7.04 -14.15
C LEU A 102 -11.18 7.99 -15.35
N ASN A 103 -11.31 7.46 -16.57
CA ASN A 103 -11.41 8.27 -17.78
C ASN A 103 -12.75 9.03 -17.80
N PRO A 104 -12.75 10.39 -17.74
CA PRO A 104 -13.98 11.17 -17.62
C PRO A 104 -14.88 11.15 -18.84
N VAL A 105 -14.36 10.79 -20.02
CA VAL A 105 -15.10 10.76 -21.29
C VAL A 105 -15.64 9.38 -21.67
N LEU A 106 -15.37 8.36 -20.85
CA LEU A 106 -15.93 7.00 -21.00
C LEU A 106 -16.93 6.70 -19.89
N SER A 107 -18.00 5.99 -20.22
CA SER A 107 -18.93 5.52 -19.21
C SER A 107 -18.26 4.49 -18.29
N VAL A 108 -18.73 4.41 -17.04
CA VAL A 108 -18.21 3.46 -16.06
C VAL A 108 -18.33 2.02 -16.55
N GLY A 109 -19.45 1.66 -17.14
CA GLY A 109 -19.64 0.32 -17.69
C GLY A 109 -18.72 0.01 -18.87
N ALA A 110 -18.32 1.02 -19.67
CA ALA A 110 -17.37 0.82 -20.76
C ALA A 110 -15.96 0.55 -20.18
N GLN A 111 -15.54 1.27 -19.15
CA GLN A 111 -14.24 1.09 -18.51
C GLN A 111 -14.10 -0.26 -17.81
N ILE A 112 -15.12 -0.68 -17.05
CA ILE A 112 -15.13 -2.01 -16.43
C ILE A 112 -15.21 -3.10 -17.50
N GLY A 113 -16.07 -2.92 -18.53
CA GLY A 113 -16.28 -3.90 -19.60
C GLY A 113 -15.05 -4.08 -20.49
N GLU A 114 -14.21 -3.06 -20.66
CA GLU A 114 -12.96 -3.13 -21.43
C GLU A 114 -12.05 -4.26 -20.92
N LEU A 115 -11.94 -4.45 -19.61
CA LEU A 115 -11.12 -5.50 -19.01
C LEU A 115 -11.55 -6.88 -19.49
N PHE A 116 -12.87 -7.14 -19.61
CA PHE A 116 -13.39 -8.40 -20.11
C PHE A 116 -13.21 -8.57 -21.62
N THR A 117 -13.36 -7.48 -22.38
CA THR A 117 -13.16 -7.55 -23.84
C THR A 117 -11.71 -7.78 -24.19
N VAL A 118 -10.78 -7.09 -23.52
CA VAL A 118 -9.34 -7.18 -23.79
C VAL A 118 -8.73 -8.49 -23.29
N HIS A 119 -9.04 -8.90 -22.04
CA HIS A 119 -8.38 -10.04 -21.42
C HIS A 119 -9.13 -11.37 -21.61
N ARG A 120 -10.45 -11.34 -21.80
CA ARG A 120 -11.29 -12.55 -21.90
C ARG A 120 -11.93 -12.72 -23.30
N GLY A 121 -11.72 -11.76 -24.22
CA GLY A 121 -12.31 -11.80 -25.57
C GLY A 121 -13.85 -11.75 -25.58
N MET A 122 -14.46 -11.24 -24.52
CA MET A 122 -15.92 -11.18 -24.39
C MET A 122 -16.57 -10.21 -25.38
N SER A 123 -17.80 -10.50 -25.80
CA SER A 123 -18.61 -9.54 -26.57
C SER A 123 -18.91 -8.29 -25.74
N ARG A 124 -19.09 -7.15 -26.39
CA ARG A 124 -19.47 -5.88 -25.70
C ARG A 124 -20.73 -6.02 -24.85
N LYS A 125 -21.69 -6.84 -25.32
CA LYS A 125 -22.95 -7.11 -24.61
C LYS A 125 -22.69 -7.86 -23.30
N ASP A 126 -21.91 -8.94 -23.36
CA ASP A 126 -21.60 -9.78 -22.20
C ASP A 126 -20.68 -9.04 -21.22
N ALA A 127 -19.68 -8.28 -21.72
CA ALA A 127 -18.83 -7.44 -20.93
C ALA A 127 -19.62 -6.35 -20.16
N LYS A 128 -20.66 -5.76 -20.78
CA LYS A 128 -21.56 -4.81 -20.11
C LYS A 128 -22.38 -5.49 -19.01
N ALA A 129 -22.85 -6.72 -19.24
CA ALA A 129 -23.55 -7.49 -18.20
C ALA A 129 -22.64 -7.77 -17.00
N LYS A 130 -21.37 -8.17 -17.26
CA LYS A 130 -20.36 -8.35 -16.21
C LYS A 130 -20.04 -7.05 -15.46
N ALA A 131 -20.01 -5.92 -16.16
CA ALA A 131 -19.82 -4.62 -15.51
C ALA A 131 -20.96 -4.29 -14.53
N VAL A 132 -22.23 -4.62 -14.87
CA VAL A 132 -23.37 -4.46 -13.96
C VAL A 132 -23.21 -5.37 -12.74
N GLU A 133 -22.87 -6.66 -12.92
CA GLU A 133 -22.65 -7.61 -11.82
C GLU A 133 -21.57 -7.09 -10.84
N LEU A 134 -20.45 -6.56 -11.37
CA LEU A 134 -19.39 -6.00 -10.54
C LEU A 134 -19.81 -4.72 -9.82
N MET A 135 -20.55 -3.83 -10.49
CA MET A 135 -21.08 -2.64 -9.84
C MET A 135 -22.03 -2.99 -8.70
N ASP A 136 -22.87 -4.01 -8.85
CA ASP A 136 -23.72 -4.51 -7.77
C ASP A 136 -22.88 -5.12 -6.63
N ARG A 137 -21.84 -5.90 -6.96
CA ARG A 137 -20.94 -6.53 -5.98
C ARG A 137 -20.21 -5.49 -5.12
N VAL A 138 -19.82 -4.35 -5.69
CA VAL A 138 -19.23 -3.24 -4.94
C VAL A 138 -20.28 -2.29 -4.35
N ARG A 139 -21.55 -2.72 -4.28
CA ARG A 139 -22.66 -2.01 -3.63
C ARG A 139 -22.94 -0.64 -4.27
N ILE A 140 -22.87 -0.53 -5.61
CA ILE A 140 -23.37 0.65 -6.34
C ILE A 140 -24.89 0.51 -6.50
N PRO A 141 -25.69 1.45 -5.94
CA PRO A 141 -27.14 1.36 -6.05
C PRO A 141 -27.61 1.56 -7.49
N ALA A 142 -28.60 0.79 -7.92
CA ALA A 142 -29.19 0.83 -9.26
C ALA A 142 -28.14 0.66 -10.39
N ALA A 143 -27.24 -0.33 -10.25
CA ALA A 143 -26.10 -0.53 -11.15
C ALA A 143 -26.52 -0.65 -12.61
N LYS A 144 -27.62 -1.36 -12.88
CA LYS A 144 -28.17 -1.58 -14.24
C LYS A 144 -28.55 -0.28 -14.95
N GLU A 145 -29.14 0.68 -14.23
CA GLU A 145 -29.53 1.99 -14.74
C GLU A 145 -28.32 2.91 -14.90
N ARG A 146 -27.33 2.74 -14.02
CA ARG A 146 -26.20 3.65 -13.90
C ARG A 146 -24.95 3.22 -14.66
N VAL A 147 -24.91 2.01 -15.19
CA VAL A 147 -23.75 1.47 -15.94
C VAL A 147 -23.35 2.33 -17.15
N GLY A 148 -24.30 3.07 -17.73
CA GLY A 148 -24.05 4.03 -18.81
C GLY A 148 -23.61 5.43 -18.37
N GLN A 149 -23.56 5.71 -17.05
CA GLN A 149 -23.17 7.02 -16.52
C GLN A 149 -21.65 7.22 -16.55
N TYR A 150 -21.25 8.48 -16.50
CA TYR A 150 -19.85 8.91 -16.52
C TYR A 150 -19.32 9.12 -15.08
N PRO A 151 -17.99 9.06 -14.85
CA PRO A 151 -17.41 9.18 -13.51
C PRO A 151 -17.88 10.42 -12.72
N HIS A 152 -18.04 11.57 -13.37
CA HIS A 152 -18.46 12.81 -12.72
C HIS A 152 -19.89 12.77 -12.17
N GLN A 153 -20.72 11.79 -12.57
CA GLN A 153 -22.09 11.60 -12.09
C GLN A 153 -22.17 10.75 -10.80
N PHE A 154 -21.01 10.30 -10.29
CA PHE A 154 -20.91 9.50 -9.07
C PHE A 154 -20.23 10.30 -7.93
N SER A 155 -20.63 10.01 -6.68
CA SER A 155 -19.95 10.56 -5.49
C SER A 155 -18.51 10.04 -5.38
N GLY A 156 -17.67 10.65 -4.54
CA GLY A 156 -16.31 10.20 -4.28
C GLY A 156 -16.22 8.74 -3.85
N GLY A 157 -17.02 8.35 -2.87
CA GLY A 157 -17.07 6.95 -2.41
C GLY A 157 -17.58 5.97 -3.47
N MET A 158 -18.52 6.39 -4.34
CA MET A 158 -18.96 5.55 -5.45
C MET A 158 -17.86 5.39 -6.51
N ARG A 159 -17.10 6.44 -6.84
CA ARG A 159 -15.95 6.33 -7.76
C ARG A 159 -14.90 5.40 -7.20
N GLN A 160 -14.64 5.46 -5.90
CA GLN A 160 -13.73 4.53 -5.24
C GLN A 160 -14.20 3.08 -5.36
N ARG A 161 -15.48 2.80 -5.13
CA ARG A 161 -16.07 1.47 -5.33
C ARG A 161 -16.01 1.01 -6.78
N ILE A 162 -16.15 1.91 -7.75
CA ILE A 162 -15.97 1.62 -9.18
C ILE A 162 -14.51 1.23 -9.47
N MET A 163 -13.53 1.93 -8.90
CA MET A 163 -12.12 1.54 -9.01
C MET A 163 -11.85 0.15 -8.42
N ILE A 164 -12.45 -0.15 -7.27
CA ILE A 164 -12.39 -1.50 -6.67
C ILE A 164 -13.01 -2.52 -7.62
N ALA A 165 -14.18 -2.23 -8.22
CA ALA A 165 -14.80 -3.12 -9.21
C ALA A 165 -13.86 -3.38 -10.41
N MET A 166 -13.19 -2.35 -10.92
CA MET A 166 -12.20 -2.51 -12.00
C MET A 166 -11.01 -3.38 -11.57
N ALA A 167 -10.47 -3.16 -10.37
CA ALA A 167 -9.37 -3.97 -9.86
C ALA A 167 -9.76 -5.45 -9.70
N LEU A 168 -11.01 -5.72 -9.35
CA LEU A 168 -11.54 -7.08 -9.13
C LEU A 168 -12.05 -7.76 -10.41
N ALA A 169 -12.16 -7.05 -11.54
CA ALA A 169 -12.85 -7.52 -12.73
C ALA A 169 -12.36 -8.88 -13.26
N LEU A 170 -11.10 -9.15 -13.12
CA LEU A 170 -10.47 -10.38 -13.59
C LEU A 170 -10.12 -11.38 -12.47
N GLU A 171 -10.59 -11.12 -11.25
CA GLU A 171 -10.34 -11.91 -10.04
C GLU A 171 -8.84 -12.14 -9.81
N PRO A 172 -8.08 -11.07 -9.55
CA PRO A 172 -6.63 -11.16 -9.39
C PRO A 172 -6.24 -11.92 -8.12
N ASP A 173 -5.08 -12.55 -8.14
CA ASP A 173 -4.50 -13.23 -6.98
C ASP A 173 -3.98 -12.22 -5.93
N LEU A 174 -3.57 -11.01 -6.38
CA LEU A 174 -3.04 -9.94 -5.53
C LEU A 174 -3.65 -8.59 -5.88
N ILE A 175 -4.07 -7.84 -4.86
CA ILE A 175 -4.41 -6.41 -4.98
C ILE A 175 -3.44 -5.56 -4.15
N ILE A 176 -2.96 -4.47 -4.75
CA ILE A 176 -2.25 -3.41 -4.04
C ILE A 176 -3.17 -2.20 -3.97
N ALA A 177 -3.61 -1.83 -2.78
CA ALA A 177 -4.46 -0.67 -2.53
C ALA A 177 -3.60 0.47 -1.96
N ASP A 178 -3.32 1.48 -2.78
CA ASP A 178 -2.50 2.64 -2.40
C ASP A 178 -3.40 3.77 -1.90
N GLU A 179 -3.46 3.96 -0.60
CA GLU A 179 -4.29 4.94 0.11
C GLU A 179 -5.75 4.99 -0.39
N PRO A 180 -6.47 3.85 -0.40
CA PRO A 180 -7.74 3.71 -1.10
C PRO A 180 -8.88 4.55 -0.52
N THR A 181 -8.67 5.24 0.58
CA THR A 181 -9.71 6.04 1.27
C THR A 181 -9.32 7.49 1.47
N THR A 182 -8.18 7.93 0.97
CA THR A 182 -7.77 9.33 1.01
C THR A 182 -8.81 10.22 0.31
N ALA A 183 -9.14 11.34 0.91
CA ALA A 183 -10.19 12.29 0.46
C ALA A 183 -11.65 11.79 0.59
N LEU A 184 -11.91 10.74 1.35
CA LEU A 184 -13.26 10.30 1.73
C LEU A 184 -13.58 10.74 3.18
N ASP A 185 -14.86 10.96 3.47
CA ASP A 185 -15.29 11.14 4.86
C ASP A 185 -15.18 9.83 5.66
N VAL A 186 -15.05 9.94 6.98
CA VAL A 186 -14.78 8.81 7.88
C VAL A 186 -15.80 7.67 7.72
N THR A 187 -17.07 8.00 7.51
CA THR A 187 -18.12 6.98 7.35
C THR A 187 -17.98 6.21 6.05
N VAL A 188 -17.72 6.91 4.95
CA VAL A 188 -17.49 6.29 3.63
C VAL A 188 -16.19 5.53 3.61
N GLN A 189 -15.15 6.02 4.27
CA GLN A 189 -13.87 5.32 4.44
C GLN A 189 -14.09 3.95 5.10
N ALA A 190 -14.79 3.90 6.24
CA ALA A 190 -15.09 2.63 6.92
C ALA A 190 -15.83 1.64 6.01
N GLN A 191 -16.84 2.11 5.26
CA GLN A 191 -17.60 1.28 4.32
C GLN A 191 -16.77 0.75 3.15
N VAL A 192 -15.83 1.53 2.63
CA VAL A 192 -14.91 1.10 1.55
C VAL A 192 -13.93 0.06 2.06
N MET A 193 -13.41 0.25 3.27
CA MET A 193 -12.49 -0.71 3.88
C MET A 193 -13.16 -2.03 4.25
N GLU A 194 -14.38 -1.98 4.82
CA GLU A 194 -15.19 -3.16 5.07
C GLU A 194 -15.45 -3.95 3.77
N LEU A 195 -15.86 -3.24 2.70
CA LEU A 195 -16.07 -3.85 1.39
C LEU A 195 -14.80 -4.54 0.88
N LEU A 196 -13.64 -3.87 0.97
CA LEU A 196 -12.38 -4.44 0.50
C LEU A 196 -11.96 -5.67 1.32
N ALA A 197 -12.16 -5.65 2.63
CA ALA A 197 -11.89 -6.78 3.53
C ALA A 197 -12.84 -7.96 3.26
N ASP A 198 -14.14 -7.70 3.00
CA ASP A 198 -15.10 -8.74 2.64
C ASP A 198 -14.70 -9.44 1.33
N LEU A 199 -14.36 -8.65 0.30
CA LEU A 199 -13.94 -9.16 -1.01
C LEU A 199 -12.61 -9.91 -0.95
N GLN A 200 -11.65 -9.44 -0.14
CA GLN A 200 -10.39 -10.12 0.11
C GLN A 200 -10.61 -11.52 0.69
N ARG A 201 -11.48 -11.63 1.71
CA ARG A 201 -11.82 -12.91 2.36
C ARG A 201 -12.57 -13.85 1.42
N GLU A 202 -13.55 -13.32 0.66
CA GLU A 202 -14.35 -14.10 -0.29
C GLU A 202 -13.49 -14.71 -1.40
N LEU A 203 -12.58 -13.92 -1.97
CA LEU A 203 -11.71 -14.31 -3.09
C LEU A 203 -10.40 -14.98 -2.65
N ARG A 204 -10.07 -14.94 -1.36
CA ARG A 204 -8.78 -15.40 -0.80
C ARG A 204 -7.57 -14.79 -1.49
N MET A 205 -7.72 -13.56 -2.01
CA MET A 205 -6.61 -12.85 -2.64
C MET A 205 -5.65 -12.29 -1.60
N GLY A 206 -4.36 -12.14 -1.95
CA GLY A 206 -3.43 -11.33 -1.17
C GLY A 206 -3.78 -9.86 -1.28
N LEU A 207 -3.64 -9.11 -0.19
CA LEU A 207 -3.87 -7.67 -0.17
C LEU A 207 -2.68 -6.93 0.42
N ILE A 208 -2.11 -5.98 -0.33
CA ILE A 208 -1.19 -4.99 0.22
C ILE A 208 -1.97 -3.69 0.39
N LEU A 209 -2.15 -3.26 1.64
CA LEU A 209 -2.85 -2.03 1.98
C LEU A 209 -1.84 -0.96 2.38
N ILE A 210 -1.62 0.02 1.52
CA ILE A 210 -0.82 1.20 1.84
C ILE A 210 -1.75 2.25 2.43
N THR A 211 -1.47 2.69 3.64
CA THR A 211 -2.26 3.73 4.31
C THR A 211 -1.44 4.43 5.40
N HIS A 212 -1.90 5.58 5.81
CA HIS A 212 -1.42 6.29 6.99
C HIS A 212 -2.43 6.21 8.16
N ASP A 213 -3.62 5.63 7.91
CA ASP A 213 -4.66 5.47 8.92
C ASP A 213 -4.49 4.14 9.68
N LEU A 214 -3.84 4.26 10.82
CA LEU A 214 -3.63 3.14 11.73
C LEU A 214 -4.94 2.60 12.32
N GLY A 215 -5.99 3.42 12.49
CA GLY A 215 -7.27 2.97 13.02
C GLY A 215 -7.91 1.89 12.15
N VAL A 216 -7.84 2.06 10.84
CA VAL A 216 -8.38 1.10 9.86
C VAL A 216 -7.56 -0.19 9.80
N VAL A 217 -6.24 -0.09 9.92
CA VAL A 217 -5.31 -1.23 9.81
C VAL A 217 -5.55 -2.27 10.90
N ALA A 218 -5.92 -1.84 12.11
CA ALA A 218 -6.15 -2.73 13.24
C ALA A 218 -7.21 -3.81 12.97
N ASP A 219 -8.21 -3.49 12.15
CA ASP A 219 -9.37 -4.34 11.88
C ASP A 219 -9.22 -5.22 10.63
N VAL A 220 -8.34 -4.82 9.69
CA VAL A 220 -8.28 -5.46 8.36
C VAL A 220 -6.96 -6.15 8.06
N ALA A 221 -5.86 -5.79 8.74
CA ALA A 221 -4.54 -6.36 8.45
C ALA A 221 -4.19 -7.54 9.35
N ASP A 222 -3.47 -8.51 8.76
CA ASP A 222 -2.85 -9.62 9.49
C ASP A 222 -1.48 -9.20 10.01
N LYS A 223 -0.74 -8.44 9.18
CA LYS A 223 0.66 -8.08 9.38
C LYS A 223 0.90 -6.64 8.98
N ILE A 224 1.83 -6.01 9.64
CA ILE A 224 2.24 -4.63 9.36
C ILE A 224 3.72 -4.59 8.99
N ALA A 225 4.05 -3.80 7.98
CA ALA A 225 5.39 -3.35 7.66
C ALA A 225 5.44 -1.82 7.77
N VAL A 226 6.24 -1.28 8.68
CA VAL A 226 6.39 0.16 8.87
C VAL A 226 7.59 0.65 8.07
N MET A 227 7.36 1.62 7.19
CA MET A 227 8.40 2.23 6.35
C MET A 227 8.79 3.62 6.84
N TYR A 228 10.09 3.88 6.85
CA TYR A 228 10.67 5.20 7.11
C TYR A 228 11.87 5.43 6.18
N ALA A 229 11.88 6.56 5.47
CA ALA A 229 12.99 6.96 4.60
C ALA A 229 13.46 5.85 3.64
N GLY A 230 12.51 5.18 2.97
CA GLY A 230 12.79 4.13 2.00
C GLY A 230 13.17 2.78 2.58
N ARG A 231 13.07 2.56 3.89
CA ARG A 231 13.41 1.29 4.56
C ARG A 231 12.27 0.77 5.40
N ILE A 232 12.19 -0.56 5.56
CA ILE A 232 11.37 -1.17 6.61
C ILE A 232 12.09 -1.00 7.94
N VAL A 233 11.41 -0.37 8.91
CA VAL A 233 11.93 -0.15 10.26
C VAL A 233 11.35 -1.12 11.27
N GLU A 234 10.15 -1.62 11.03
CA GLU A 234 9.54 -2.67 11.86
C GLU A 234 8.58 -3.50 11.03
N THR A 235 8.50 -4.81 11.29
CA THR A 235 7.47 -5.71 10.75
C THR A 235 7.06 -6.70 11.84
N ALA A 236 5.74 -6.90 11.98
CA ALA A 236 5.16 -7.86 12.92
C ALA A 236 3.68 -8.11 12.60
N PRO A 237 3.05 -9.14 13.22
CA PRO A 237 1.60 -9.26 13.29
C PRO A 237 0.95 -7.99 13.87
N VAL A 238 -0.22 -7.64 13.35
CA VAL A 238 -0.91 -6.39 13.73
C VAL A 238 -1.06 -6.24 15.25
N ARG A 239 -1.45 -7.32 15.95
CA ARG A 239 -1.67 -7.30 17.41
C ARG A 239 -0.39 -7.00 18.20
N GLU A 240 0.77 -7.44 17.72
CA GLU A 240 2.05 -7.18 18.38
C GLU A 240 2.46 -5.73 18.25
N ILE A 241 2.28 -5.12 17.06
CA ILE A 241 2.56 -3.71 16.80
C ILE A 241 1.73 -2.81 17.72
N TYR A 242 0.41 -3.05 17.80
CA TYR A 242 -0.48 -2.21 18.63
C TYR A 242 -0.28 -2.40 20.13
N LYS A 243 0.12 -3.61 20.57
CA LYS A 243 0.34 -3.91 21.97
C LYS A 243 1.64 -3.29 22.51
N ALA A 244 2.73 -3.46 21.78
CA ALA A 244 4.05 -3.03 22.18
C ALA A 244 4.96 -2.86 20.96
N PRO A 245 5.04 -1.68 20.33
CA PRO A 245 5.94 -1.41 19.21
C PRO A 245 7.40 -1.54 19.63
N ALA A 246 8.26 -2.10 18.75
CA ALA A 246 9.67 -2.31 19.00
C ALA A 246 10.57 -1.28 18.29
N HIS A 247 10.00 -0.29 17.62
CA HIS A 247 10.74 0.82 17.02
C HIS A 247 10.16 2.16 17.50
N PRO A 248 10.98 3.14 17.93
CA PRO A 248 10.49 4.43 18.44
C PRO A 248 9.63 5.21 17.44
N TYR A 249 9.90 5.08 16.15
CA TYR A 249 9.05 5.67 15.11
C TYR A 249 7.65 5.04 15.09
N THR A 250 7.56 3.71 15.13
CA THR A 250 6.28 2.99 15.19
C THR A 250 5.48 3.39 16.43
N LYS A 251 6.16 3.50 17.57
CA LYS A 251 5.55 3.99 18.83
C LYS A 251 4.99 5.40 18.65
N GLY A 252 5.77 6.32 18.09
CA GLY A 252 5.32 7.69 17.82
C GLY A 252 4.12 7.76 16.86
N LEU A 253 4.07 6.90 15.83
CA LEU A 253 2.90 6.81 14.94
C LEU A 253 1.65 6.35 15.69
N LEU A 254 1.75 5.34 16.55
CA LEU A 254 0.62 4.84 17.35
C LEU A 254 0.15 5.86 18.39
N GLU A 255 1.07 6.60 19.01
CA GLU A 255 0.75 7.65 19.98
C GLU A 255 0.12 8.90 19.35
N SER A 256 0.30 9.09 18.03
CA SER A 256 -0.34 10.18 17.28
C SER A 256 -1.82 9.93 16.94
N ILE A 257 -2.34 8.71 17.18
CA ILE A 257 -3.75 8.37 16.93
C ILE A 257 -4.62 8.99 18.02
N PRO A 258 -5.67 9.77 17.68
CA PRO A 258 -6.63 10.24 18.64
C PRO A 258 -7.38 9.08 19.30
N ARG A 259 -7.27 8.94 20.61
CA ARG A 259 -8.03 7.93 21.36
C ARG A 259 -9.26 8.57 22.04
N LEU A 260 -10.40 7.90 21.92
CA LEU A 260 -11.67 8.40 22.49
C LEU A 260 -11.65 8.50 24.04
N ASP A 261 -10.81 7.67 24.68
CA ASP A 261 -10.61 7.60 26.13
C ASP A 261 -9.66 8.68 26.69
N GLN A 262 -8.96 9.42 25.81
CA GLN A 262 -7.97 10.44 26.19
C GLN A 262 -8.42 11.88 25.88
N LYS A 263 -9.70 12.17 26.06
CA LYS A 263 -10.24 13.54 25.89
C LYS A 263 -9.47 14.56 26.74
N GLY A 264 -8.85 15.55 26.07
CA GLY A 264 -8.14 16.66 26.71
C GLY A 264 -6.64 16.46 26.92
N ARG A 265 -6.02 15.36 26.45
CA ARG A 265 -4.57 15.25 26.34
C ARG A 265 -4.11 15.82 24.99
N GLU A 266 -2.96 16.50 24.99
CA GLU A 266 -2.30 16.89 23.75
C GLU A 266 -1.91 15.62 22.97
N LEU A 267 -2.26 15.61 21.67
CA LEU A 267 -1.85 14.51 20.78
C LEU A 267 -0.32 14.52 20.66
N TYR A 268 0.29 13.37 20.83
CA TYR A 268 1.71 13.24 20.56
C TYR A 268 1.96 13.46 19.06
N ALA A 269 2.86 14.37 18.74
CA ALA A 269 3.33 14.59 17.39
C ALA A 269 4.82 14.25 17.31
N ILE A 270 5.20 13.43 16.34
CA ILE A 270 6.61 13.15 16.07
C ILE A 270 7.28 14.46 15.65
N LYS A 271 8.20 14.97 16.49
CA LYS A 271 8.86 16.26 16.27
C LYS A 271 9.75 16.25 15.04
N GLY A 272 9.81 17.37 14.34
CA GLY A 272 10.64 17.57 13.15
C GLY A 272 10.02 17.04 11.86
N LEU A 273 10.68 17.26 10.73
CA LEU A 273 10.24 16.83 9.40
C LEU A 273 10.89 15.48 9.03
N PRO A 274 10.21 14.66 8.19
CA PRO A 274 10.85 13.51 7.57
C PRO A 274 12.12 13.91 6.81
N PRO A 275 13.13 13.03 6.72
CA PRO A 275 14.37 13.38 6.05
C PRO A 275 14.18 13.53 4.55
N ASN A 276 14.97 14.42 3.95
CA ASN A 276 15.07 14.50 2.50
C ASN A 276 15.77 13.24 1.96
N LEU A 277 15.11 12.52 1.04
CA LEU A 277 15.63 11.27 0.47
C LEU A 277 16.91 11.45 -0.38
N MET A 278 17.26 12.68 -0.75
CA MET A 278 18.56 13.00 -1.35
C MET A 278 19.68 13.16 -0.29
N HIS A 279 19.32 13.46 0.95
CA HIS A 279 20.25 13.71 2.06
C HIS A 279 19.78 12.97 3.31
N ILE A 280 19.71 11.62 3.22
CA ILE A 280 19.34 10.77 4.35
C ILE A 280 20.43 10.89 5.43
N PRO A 281 20.07 11.16 6.70
CA PRO A 281 21.03 11.19 7.80
C PRO A 281 21.89 9.91 7.87
N PRO A 282 23.18 10.02 8.24
CA PRO A 282 24.01 8.84 8.48
C PRO A 282 23.46 8.01 9.64
N GLY A 283 23.73 6.71 9.62
CA GLY A 283 23.21 5.78 10.62
C GLY A 283 21.71 5.50 10.45
N CYS A 284 21.01 5.44 11.58
CA CYS A 284 19.55 5.30 11.58
C CYS A 284 18.88 6.56 11.03
N ALA A 285 18.12 6.46 9.95
CA ALA A 285 17.46 7.62 9.32
C ALA A 285 16.51 8.38 10.28
N PHE A 286 16.00 7.71 11.32
CA PHE A 286 15.13 8.31 12.34
C PHE A 286 15.92 9.01 13.47
N ASN A 287 17.26 8.88 13.54
CA ASN A 287 18.06 9.40 14.66
C ASN A 287 17.81 10.88 15.01
N PRO A 288 17.57 11.82 14.06
CA PRO A 288 17.34 13.24 14.41
C PRO A 288 16.02 13.50 15.12
N ARG A 289 15.07 12.57 15.01
CA ARG A 289 13.69 12.68 15.57
C ARG A 289 13.47 11.71 16.73
N CYS A 290 14.43 10.79 16.96
CA CYS A 290 14.29 9.70 17.91
C CYS A 290 14.61 10.17 19.35
N PRO A 291 13.70 10.00 20.33
CA PRO A 291 13.94 10.35 21.71
C PRO A 291 14.98 9.43 22.39
N LEU A 292 15.23 8.23 21.82
CA LEU A 292 16.18 7.25 22.33
C LEU A 292 17.53 7.25 21.55
N ALA A 293 17.77 8.27 20.69
CA ALA A 293 18.97 8.30 19.84
C ALA A 293 20.25 8.38 20.66
N GLN A 294 21.18 7.47 20.38
CA GLN A 294 22.53 7.43 20.95
C GLN A 294 23.58 7.52 19.83
N ASP A 295 24.87 7.55 20.18
CA ASP A 295 25.94 7.77 19.21
C ASP A 295 25.99 6.70 18.11
N VAL A 296 25.76 5.44 18.44
CA VAL A 296 25.66 4.35 17.46
C VAL A 296 24.56 4.59 16.43
N CYS A 297 23.46 5.24 16.81
CA CYS A 297 22.37 5.56 15.88
C CYS A 297 22.76 6.64 14.85
N ARG A 298 23.82 7.43 15.11
CA ARG A 298 24.30 8.50 14.23
C ARG A 298 25.36 8.01 13.25
N THR A 299 25.97 6.86 13.53
CA THR A 299 27.08 6.31 12.73
C THR A 299 26.67 5.09 11.93
N ASP A 300 25.90 4.19 12.54
CA ASP A 300 25.62 2.87 11.97
C ASP A 300 24.14 2.68 11.65
N VAL A 301 23.88 2.15 10.46
CA VAL A 301 22.53 1.79 10.05
C VAL A 301 22.12 0.50 10.77
N PRO A 302 21.05 0.52 11.61
CA PRO A 302 20.64 -0.70 12.29
C PRO A 302 20.18 -1.75 11.29
N PRO A 303 20.63 -3.01 11.41
CA PRO A 303 20.02 -4.11 10.66
C PRO A 303 18.61 -4.40 11.19
N LEU A 304 17.84 -5.15 10.44
CA LEU A 304 16.53 -5.59 10.86
C LEU A 304 16.68 -6.78 11.83
N PHE A 305 16.83 -6.49 13.13
CA PHE A 305 16.99 -7.49 14.18
C PHE A 305 15.74 -8.37 14.31
N GLU A 306 15.94 -9.65 14.56
CA GLU A 306 14.88 -10.58 14.94
C GLU A 306 14.53 -10.37 16.43
N VAL A 307 13.34 -9.82 16.69
CA VAL A 307 12.80 -9.57 18.03
C VAL A 307 12.07 -10.81 18.54
N SER A 308 11.33 -11.47 17.66
CA SER A 308 10.66 -12.75 17.84
C SER A 308 10.58 -13.49 16.49
N PRO A 309 10.12 -14.74 16.43
CA PRO A 309 9.95 -15.47 15.16
C PRO A 309 9.06 -14.77 14.14
N THR A 310 8.14 -13.91 14.61
CA THR A 310 7.17 -13.17 13.78
C THR A 310 7.44 -11.68 13.67
N ARG A 311 8.47 -11.18 14.41
CA ARG A 311 8.73 -9.74 14.53
C ARG A 311 10.17 -9.38 14.27
N ARG A 312 10.38 -8.30 13.51
CA ARG A 312 11.69 -7.70 13.28
C ARG A 312 11.64 -6.18 13.48
N SER A 313 12.73 -5.61 13.99
CA SER A 313 12.88 -4.17 14.21
C SER A 313 14.27 -3.69 13.85
N ALA A 314 14.38 -2.58 13.11
CA ALA A 314 15.61 -1.91 12.75
C ALA A 314 15.98 -0.86 13.84
N CYS A 315 16.06 -1.29 15.09
CA CYS A 315 16.42 -0.43 16.22
C CYS A 315 17.43 -1.13 17.14
N TYR A 316 18.56 -0.50 17.46
CA TYR A 316 19.52 -1.02 18.44
C TYR A 316 18.92 -1.13 19.84
N PHE A 317 17.95 -0.27 20.15
CA PHE A 317 17.28 -0.14 21.45
C PHE A 317 15.83 -0.64 21.42
N TRP A 318 15.58 -1.72 20.66
CA TRP A 318 14.24 -2.28 20.55
C TRP A 318 13.72 -2.82 21.87
N LYS A 319 14.61 -3.31 22.77
CA LYS A 319 14.22 -3.80 24.12
C LYS A 319 13.67 -2.66 24.96
N GLU A 320 14.44 -1.58 25.05
CA GLU A 320 14.06 -0.37 25.79
C GLU A 320 12.78 0.27 25.21
N THR A 321 12.56 0.13 23.91
CA THR A 321 11.32 0.61 23.27
C THR A 321 10.12 -0.23 23.68
N LEU A 322 10.27 -1.55 23.84
CA LEU A 322 9.21 -2.45 24.29
C LEU A 322 8.84 -2.24 25.76
N ASP A 323 9.80 -1.89 26.59
CA ASP A 323 9.65 -1.70 28.04
C ASP A 323 9.14 -0.29 28.41
N ALA A 324 9.15 0.64 27.49
CA ALA A 324 8.76 2.05 27.67
C ALA A 324 7.30 2.30 27.33
#